data_14df7ecf9f3978bd5d5d33bd32e2958b
#
_entry.id   14df7ecf9f3978bd5d5d33bd32e2958b
#
_cell.length_a   1.000
_cell.length_b   1.000
_cell.length_c   1.000
_cell.angle_alpha   90.00
_cell.angle_beta   90.00
_cell.angle_gamma   90.00
#
_symmetry.space_group_name_H-M   'P 1'
#
loop_
_entity.id
_entity.type
_entity.pdbx_description
1 polymer ?
#
loop_
_entity_poly.entity_id
_entity_poly.type
_entity_poly.pdbx_seq_one_letter_code
_entity_poly.pdbx_strand_id
1 'polypeptide(L)'
;QVRWAAEYAAQIGPDTPVHNRSGIPIRPLYTPLDVDPARFDADVGFPGQPPYTRGIYATMHRGRTWTQRQLIGLGTPSAYNARLRDILGQGGNAVSLIPCNSVFRGYDMDEVDEELLGTCGVVANSADHMATCLDGVDLATTSCAMNDPSPFTLLAFMLATARRRGVDWRTISGTS
;
A
#
# COMPACT_ATOMS: atom_id res chain seq x y z
N GLN A 1 -36.52 2.97 18.21
CA GLN A 1 -36.38 3.57 16.88
C GLN A 1 -37.37 4.71 16.66
N VAL A 2 -38.68 4.50 16.89
CA VAL A 2 -39.73 5.55 16.67
C VAL A 2 -39.48 6.82 17.46
N ARG A 3 -39.17 6.68 18.78
CA ARG A 3 -38.88 7.82 19.64
C ARG A 3 -37.67 8.63 19.14
N TRP A 4 -36.58 7.93 18.82
CA TRP A 4 -35.37 8.56 18.28
C TRP A 4 -35.66 9.29 16.96
N ALA A 5 -36.42 8.67 16.04
CA ALA A 5 -36.75 9.28 14.76
C ALA A 5 -37.55 10.57 14.94
N ALA A 6 -38.48 10.60 15.91
CA ALA A 6 -39.25 11.82 16.22
C ALA A 6 -38.37 12.93 16.82
N GLU A 7 -37.44 12.58 17.73
CA GLU A 7 -36.48 13.51 18.32
C GLU A 7 -35.52 14.08 17.26
N TYR A 8 -35.02 13.19 16.36
CA TYR A 8 -34.16 13.58 15.24
C TYR A 8 -34.86 14.57 14.29
N ALA A 9 -36.08 14.23 13.85
CA ALA A 9 -36.83 15.05 12.94
C ALA A 9 -37.18 16.42 13.54
N ALA A 10 -37.43 16.50 14.84
CA ALA A 10 -37.69 17.75 15.55
C ALA A 10 -36.48 18.69 15.60
N GLN A 11 -35.25 18.14 15.57
CA GLN A 11 -34.00 18.91 15.67
C GLN A 11 -33.44 19.35 14.32
N ILE A 12 -33.52 18.47 13.31
CA ILE A 12 -32.93 18.69 11.98
C ILE A 12 -33.91 19.36 11.01
N GLY A 13 -35.23 19.23 11.26
CA GLY A 13 -36.27 19.65 10.33
C GLY A 13 -36.55 18.64 9.23
N PRO A 14 -37.13 19.07 8.09
CA PRO A 14 -37.43 18.16 6.99
C PRO A 14 -36.15 17.46 6.50
N ASP A 15 -36.26 16.15 6.33
CA ASP A 15 -35.13 15.29 5.96
C ASP A 15 -34.57 15.70 4.59
N THR A 16 -33.39 16.28 4.60
CA THR A 16 -32.65 16.57 3.37
C THR A 16 -31.83 15.32 3.03
N PRO A 17 -32.10 14.65 1.88
CA PRO A 17 -31.36 13.46 1.50
C PRO A 17 -29.85 13.73 1.45
N VAL A 18 -29.09 13.00 2.25
CA VAL A 18 -27.62 13.04 2.22
C VAL A 18 -27.12 11.92 1.34
N HIS A 19 -26.22 12.24 0.43
CA HIS A 19 -25.58 11.28 -0.46
C HIS A 19 -24.07 11.31 -0.26
N ASN A 20 -23.42 10.17 -0.42
CA ASN A 20 -21.98 10.13 -0.51
C ASN A 20 -21.50 10.63 -1.89
N ARG A 21 -20.18 10.69 -2.09
CA ARG A 21 -19.59 11.16 -3.36
C ARG A 21 -19.94 10.28 -4.59
N SER A 22 -20.41 9.06 -4.36
CA SER A 22 -20.86 8.13 -5.40
C SER A 22 -22.39 8.22 -5.64
N GLY A 23 -23.10 9.18 -5.04
CA GLY A 23 -24.53 9.35 -5.17
C GLY A 23 -25.38 8.36 -4.38
N ILE A 24 -24.77 7.55 -3.51
CA ILE A 24 -25.50 6.58 -2.67
C ILE A 24 -26.14 7.33 -1.49
N PRO A 25 -27.47 7.16 -1.27
CA PRO A 25 -28.13 7.81 -0.13
C PRO A 25 -27.62 7.23 1.19
N ILE A 26 -27.35 8.10 2.13
CA ILE A 26 -26.89 7.74 3.48
C ILE A 26 -27.99 8.09 4.47
N ARG A 27 -28.41 7.12 5.26
CA ARG A 27 -29.35 7.36 6.35
C ARG A 27 -28.63 7.92 7.58
N PRO A 28 -29.33 8.73 8.39
CA PRO A 28 -28.73 9.34 9.59
C PRO A 28 -28.32 8.30 10.65
N LEU A 29 -28.92 7.12 10.64
CA LEU A 29 -28.61 6.05 11.57
C LEU A 29 -28.85 4.68 10.91
N TYR A 30 -27.93 3.77 11.13
CA TYR A 30 -28.06 2.33 10.83
C TYR A 30 -28.10 1.56 12.13
N THR A 31 -28.99 0.59 12.22
CA THR A 31 -29.23 -0.19 13.44
C THR A 31 -29.21 -1.68 13.12
N PRO A 32 -29.16 -2.58 14.10
CA PRO A 32 -29.33 -4.03 13.86
C PRO A 32 -30.64 -4.41 13.15
N LEU A 33 -31.65 -3.52 13.16
CA LEU A 33 -32.93 -3.74 12.45
C LEU A 33 -32.80 -3.54 10.93
N ASP A 34 -31.70 -2.99 10.48
CA ASP A 34 -31.44 -2.77 9.05
C ASP A 34 -30.71 -3.94 8.39
N VAL A 35 -30.36 -4.94 9.16
CA VAL A 35 -29.69 -6.16 8.70
C VAL A 35 -30.64 -7.34 8.93
N ASP A 36 -30.89 -8.12 7.89
CA ASP A 36 -31.59 -9.39 8.02
C ASP A 36 -30.64 -10.46 8.55
N PRO A 37 -30.86 -11.00 9.77
CA PRO A 37 -29.98 -12.03 10.32
C PRO A 37 -29.91 -13.30 9.45
N ALA A 38 -30.98 -13.63 8.70
CA ALA A 38 -31.00 -14.78 7.81
C ALA A 38 -30.09 -14.61 6.59
N ARG A 39 -29.71 -13.38 6.25
CA ARG A 39 -28.83 -13.05 5.14
C ARG A 39 -27.39 -12.74 5.58
N PHE A 40 -27.08 -12.84 6.89
CA PHE A 40 -25.76 -12.48 7.41
C PHE A 40 -24.62 -13.21 6.67
N ASP A 41 -24.74 -14.53 6.49
CA ASP A 41 -23.70 -15.33 5.84
C ASP A 41 -23.52 -14.97 4.36
N ALA A 42 -24.62 -14.61 3.68
CA ALA A 42 -24.56 -14.24 2.27
C ALA A 42 -24.07 -12.81 2.03
N ASP A 43 -24.51 -11.86 2.87
CA ASP A 43 -24.28 -10.43 2.63
C ASP A 43 -23.06 -9.88 3.40
N VAL A 44 -22.72 -10.48 4.53
CA VAL A 44 -21.64 -10.00 5.42
C VAL A 44 -20.57 -11.06 5.62
N GLY A 45 -20.92 -12.25 6.10
CA GLY A 45 -20.03 -13.37 6.37
C GLY A 45 -19.02 -13.13 7.50
N PHE A 46 -18.11 -14.09 7.64
CA PHE A 46 -17.03 -14.02 8.62
C PHE A 46 -15.72 -13.56 7.97
N PRO A 47 -14.79 -12.95 8.74
CA PRO A 47 -13.47 -12.57 8.22
C PRO A 47 -12.75 -13.78 7.61
N GLY A 48 -12.13 -13.60 6.45
CA GLY A 48 -11.40 -14.66 5.76
C GLY A 48 -12.26 -15.64 4.97
N GLN A 49 -13.58 -15.40 4.90
CA GLN A 49 -14.54 -16.22 4.18
C GLN A 49 -15.38 -15.39 3.19
N PRO A 50 -15.88 -15.99 2.10
CA PRO A 50 -16.83 -15.31 1.22
C PRO A 50 -18.03 -14.76 2.00
N PRO A 51 -18.55 -13.59 1.61
CA PRO A 51 -18.20 -12.69 0.49
C PRO A 51 -17.01 -11.74 0.75
N TYR A 52 -16.17 -11.97 1.75
CA TYR A 52 -14.97 -11.21 2.10
C TYR A 52 -15.20 -9.73 2.46
N THR A 53 -16.39 -9.37 2.86
CA THR A 53 -16.74 -7.98 3.24
C THR A 53 -15.95 -7.48 4.45
N ARG A 54 -15.43 -8.40 5.25
CA ARG A 54 -14.62 -8.12 6.46
C ARG A 54 -13.13 -8.41 6.28
N GLY A 55 -12.68 -8.58 5.04
CA GLY A 55 -11.29 -8.84 4.69
C GLY A 55 -10.98 -10.31 4.45
N ILE A 56 -9.82 -10.55 3.83
CA ILE A 56 -9.38 -11.87 3.35
C ILE A 56 -8.71 -12.74 4.43
N TYR A 57 -8.50 -12.21 5.63
CA TYR A 57 -7.85 -12.93 6.72
C TYR A 57 -8.79 -13.10 7.92
N ALA A 58 -8.89 -14.33 8.42
CA ALA A 58 -9.72 -14.66 9.58
C ALA A 58 -9.33 -13.85 10.85
N THR A 59 -8.06 -13.57 11.01
CA THR A 59 -7.53 -12.81 12.14
C THR A 59 -7.63 -11.29 11.97
N MET A 60 -8.01 -10.81 10.78
CA MET A 60 -8.04 -9.38 10.45
C MET A 60 -6.67 -8.71 10.76
N HIS A 61 -6.69 -7.52 11.37
CA HIS A 61 -5.46 -6.81 11.77
C HIS A 61 -4.78 -7.36 13.04
N ARG A 62 -5.42 -8.31 13.76
CA ARG A 62 -4.84 -8.91 14.97
C ARG A 62 -3.74 -9.93 14.68
N GLY A 63 -3.84 -10.65 13.56
CA GLY A 63 -2.81 -11.58 13.13
C GLY A 63 -1.64 -10.89 12.46
N ARG A 64 -1.93 -9.83 11.73
CA ARG A 64 -0.93 -8.99 11.06
C ARG A 64 -1.50 -7.57 10.93
N THR A 65 -0.75 -6.59 11.39
CA THR A 65 -1.09 -5.19 11.20
C THR A 65 -0.95 -4.80 9.71
N TRP A 66 -1.54 -3.68 9.34
CA TRP A 66 -1.37 -3.12 8.00
C TRP A 66 0.09 -2.79 7.72
N THR A 67 0.44 -2.86 6.46
CA THR A 67 1.76 -2.49 5.99
C THR A 67 1.92 -0.96 6.01
N GLN A 68 2.90 -0.48 6.78
CA GLN A 68 3.28 0.92 6.81
C GLN A 68 4.50 1.13 5.92
N ARG A 69 4.30 1.82 4.80
CA ARG A 69 5.37 2.18 3.88
C ARG A 69 5.27 3.65 3.52
N GLN A 70 6.41 4.30 3.44
CA GLN A 70 6.52 5.69 3.03
C GLN A 70 7.27 5.78 1.71
N LEU A 71 6.74 6.55 0.80
CA LEU A 71 7.39 6.84 -0.47
C LEU A 71 8.59 7.75 -0.21
N ILE A 72 9.73 7.42 -0.82
CA ILE A 72 10.98 8.15 -0.68
C ILE A 72 11.38 8.70 -2.06
N GLY A 73 11.41 10.02 -2.18
CA GLY A 73 11.74 10.72 -3.42
C GLY A 73 13.21 11.18 -3.50
N LEU A 74 14.13 10.53 -2.79
CA LEU A 74 15.55 10.90 -2.82
C LEU A 74 16.28 10.22 -3.98
N GLY A 75 17.07 11.00 -4.71
CA GLY A 75 17.63 10.64 -6.01
C GLY A 75 18.74 9.61 -5.99
N THR A 76 19.67 9.65 -5.04
CA THR A 76 20.79 8.69 -5.02
C THR A 76 20.44 7.42 -4.25
N PRO A 77 20.95 6.23 -4.67
CA PRO A 77 20.73 4.98 -3.96
C PRO A 77 21.12 5.02 -2.48
N SER A 78 22.23 5.67 -2.15
CA SER A 78 22.71 5.80 -0.78
C SER A 78 21.84 6.72 0.08
N ALA A 79 21.39 7.85 -0.46
CA ALA A 79 20.47 8.75 0.24
C ALA A 79 19.10 8.08 0.44
N TYR A 80 18.63 7.36 -0.56
CA TYR A 80 17.43 6.54 -0.45
C TYR A 80 17.56 5.52 0.68
N ASN A 81 18.64 4.74 0.71
CA ASN A 81 18.88 3.73 1.75
C ASN A 81 18.94 4.34 3.15
N ALA A 82 19.68 5.42 3.33
CA ALA A 82 19.76 6.11 4.63
C ALA A 82 18.36 6.49 5.13
N ARG A 83 17.54 7.11 4.27
CA ARG A 83 16.17 7.48 4.62
C ARG A 83 15.27 6.27 4.87
N LEU A 84 15.40 5.21 4.09
CA LEU A 84 14.64 3.98 4.29
C LEU A 84 14.94 3.36 5.65
N ARG A 85 16.19 3.28 6.04
CA ARG A 85 16.61 2.75 7.34
C ARG A 85 16.08 3.58 8.51
N ASP A 86 16.04 4.90 8.38
CA ASP A 86 15.42 5.79 9.37
C ASP A 86 13.92 5.46 9.52
N ILE A 87 13.20 5.32 8.40
CA ILE A 87 11.76 5.01 8.40
C ILE A 87 11.51 3.65 9.05
N LEU A 88 12.29 2.63 8.69
CA LEU A 88 12.17 1.30 9.28
C LEU A 88 12.49 1.31 10.78
N GLY A 89 13.52 2.08 11.18
CA GLY A 89 13.86 2.28 12.58
C GLY A 89 12.80 3.00 13.42
N GLN A 90 11.94 3.78 12.78
CA GLN A 90 10.81 4.49 13.40
C GLN A 90 9.48 3.69 13.36
N GLY A 91 9.52 2.43 12.95
CA GLY A 91 8.35 1.56 12.94
C GLY A 91 7.69 1.35 11.59
N GLY A 92 8.22 1.91 10.51
CA GLY A 92 7.89 1.46 9.17
C GLY A 92 8.22 -0.02 9.01
N ASN A 93 7.44 -0.75 8.21
CA ASN A 93 7.61 -2.21 8.07
C ASN A 93 7.62 -2.66 6.61
N ALA A 94 7.79 -1.74 5.69
CA ALA A 94 7.86 -2.06 4.27
C ALA A 94 8.60 -1.01 3.45
N VAL A 95 9.09 -1.45 2.30
CA VAL A 95 9.74 -0.61 1.29
C VAL A 95 8.71 -0.08 0.30
N SER A 96 8.83 1.20 -0.06
CA SER A 96 8.15 1.79 -1.22
C SER A 96 9.20 2.49 -2.07
N LEU A 97 9.57 1.86 -3.18
CA LEU A 97 10.55 2.40 -4.11
C LEU A 97 9.84 3.02 -5.30
N ILE A 98 10.13 4.30 -5.52
CA ILE A 98 9.77 5.00 -6.75
C ILE A 98 11.05 5.30 -7.52
N PRO A 99 11.16 4.86 -8.77
CA PRO A 99 12.33 5.16 -9.60
C PRO A 99 12.31 6.59 -10.12
N CYS A 100 13.46 7.06 -10.55
CA CYS A 100 13.57 8.35 -11.21
C CYS A 100 13.13 8.28 -12.69
N ASN A 101 13.16 9.44 -13.34
CA ASN A 101 12.71 9.60 -14.74
C ASN A 101 13.37 8.66 -15.74
N SER A 102 14.63 8.25 -15.54
CA SER A 102 15.30 7.30 -16.42
C SER A 102 14.55 5.97 -16.47
N VAL A 103 14.41 5.32 -15.32
CA VAL A 103 13.72 4.02 -15.24
C VAL A 103 12.25 4.12 -15.63
N PHE A 104 11.55 5.21 -15.22
CA PHE A 104 10.15 5.43 -15.59
C PHE A 104 9.91 5.45 -17.10
N ARG A 105 10.89 5.89 -17.86
CA ARG A 105 10.83 5.97 -19.33
C ARG A 105 11.49 4.80 -20.02
N GLY A 106 12.12 3.90 -19.28
CA GLY A 106 12.86 2.75 -19.82
C GLY A 106 14.21 3.13 -20.41
N TYR A 107 14.80 4.22 -19.93
CA TYR A 107 16.14 4.69 -20.36
C TYR A 107 17.19 4.38 -19.31
N ASP A 108 18.42 4.23 -19.76
CA ASP A 108 19.58 4.27 -18.87
C ASP A 108 19.86 5.70 -18.41
N MET A 109 20.63 5.84 -17.34
CA MET A 109 20.86 7.14 -16.71
C MET A 109 21.66 8.12 -17.60
N ASP A 110 22.42 7.63 -18.55
CA ASP A 110 23.20 8.40 -19.53
C ASP A 110 22.39 8.80 -20.77
N GLU A 111 21.17 8.29 -20.89
CA GLU A 111 20.23 8.64 -21.96
C GLU A 111 19.23 9.74 -21.55
N VAL A 112 19.30 10.22 -20.32
CA VAL A 112 18.40 11.24 -19.76
C VAL A 112 19.21 12.46 -19.34
N ASP A 113 18.67 13.65 -19.55
CA ASP A 113 19.26 14.90 -19.10
C ASP A 113 19.60 14.83 -17.62
N GLU A 114 20.83 15.19 -17.26
CA GLU A 114 21.35 15.10 -15.91
C GLU A 114 20.47 15.85 -14.89
N GLU A 115 19.88 16.98 -15.31
CA GLU A 115 18.97 17.78 -14.49
C GLU A 115 17.66 17.06 -14.10
N LEU A 116 17.30 16.02 -14.82
CA LEU A 116 16.11 15.21 -14.57
C LEU A 116 16.38 14.00 -13.67
N LEU A 117 17.64 13.64 -13.48
CA LEU A 117 18.02 12.48 -12.66
C LEU A 117 17.76 12.74 -11.16
N GLY A 118 17.08 11.79 -10.52
CA GLY A 118 16.83 11.84 -9.09
C GLY A 118 15.80 12.87 -8.62
N THR A 119 15.11 13.56 -9.53
CA THR A 119 14.18 14.65 -9.18
C THR A 119 12.83 14.15 -8.67
N CYS A 120 12.41 12.95 -9.03
CA CYS A 120 11.11 12.39 -8.62
C CYS A 120 11.19 11.01 -7.96
N GLY A 121 12.38 10.43 -7.91
CA GLY A 121 12.60 9.11 -7.34
C GLY A 121 14.07 8.74 -7.36
N VAL A 122 14.38 7.51 -6.99
CA VAL A 122 15.75 7.01 -6.90
C VAL A 122 16.27 6.55 -8.26
N VAL A 123 17.53 6.86 -8.55
CA VAL A 123 18.26 6.38 -9.73
C VAL A 123 18.63 4.90 -9.51
N ALA A 124 17.75 3.99 -9.84
CA ALA A 124 17.90 2.54 -9.66
C ALA A 124 18.01 1.83 -11.02
N ASN A 125 19.01 2.21 -11.83
CA ASN A 125 19.22 1.72 -13.20
C ASN A 125 20.06 0.44 -13.28
N SER A 126 20.49 -0.12 -12.17
CA SER A 126 21.28 -1.35 -12.13
C SER A 126 20.99 -2.19 -10.89
N ALA A 127 21.39 -3.46 -10.94
CA ALA A 127 21.33 -4.34 -9.78
C ALA A 127 22.23 -3.86 -8.62
N ASP A 128 23.30 -3.11 -8.90
CA ASP A 128 24.18 -2.56 -7.89
C ASP A 128 23.54 -1.34 -7.22
N HIS A 129 22.85 -0.48 -7.97
CA HIS A 129 22.01 0.57 -7.41
C HIS A 129 20.93 0.00 -6.51
N MET A 130 20.23 -1.04 -6.96
CA MET A 130 19.21 -1.72 -6.14
C MET A 130 19.81 -2.34 -4.88
N ALA A 131 20.98 -2.98 -4.98
CA ALA A 131 21.67 -3.53 -3.83
C ALA A 131 22.01 -2.45 -2.79
N THR A 132 22.43 -1.28 -3.25
CA THR A 132 22.69 -0.11 -2.39
C THR A 132 21.40 0.43 -1.76
N CYS A 133 20.32 0.59 -2.54
CA CYS A 133 19.03 1.04 -2.03
C CYS A 133 18.49 0.16 -0.89
N LEU A 134 18.71 -1.14 -0.99
CA LEU A 134 18.17 -2.13 -0.07
C LEU A 134 19.20 -2.62 0.96
N ASP A 135 20.37 -1.99 1.06
CA ASP A 135 21.40 -2.41 2.01
C ASP A 135 20.88 -2.39 3.45
N GLY A 136 21.17 -3.47 4.20
CA GLY A 136 20.70 -3.66 5.56
C GLY A 136 19.20 -3.93 5.72
N VAL A 137 18.44 -4.08 4.61
CA VAL A 137 17.00 -4.46 4.65
C VAL A 137 16.88 -5.98 4.56
N ASP A 138 16.12 -6.57 5.47
CA ASP A 138 15.78 -7.99 5.41
C ASP A 138 14.66 -8.22 4.39
N LEU A 139 15.03 -8.71 3.21
CA LEU A 139 14.10 -8.95 2.11
C LEU A 139 13.17 -10.14 2.33
N ALA A 140 13.48 -11.04 3.26
CA ALA A 140 12.63 -12.19 3.55
C ALA A 140 11.39 -11.79 4.37
N THR A 141 11.49 -10.74 5.17
CA THR A 141 10.43 -10.31 6.08
C THR A 141 9.82 -8.95 5.73
N THR A 142 10.54 -8.13 4.97
CA THR A 142 10.10 -6.78 4.61
C THR A 142 9.37 -6.78 3.26
N SER A 143 8.11 -6.38 3.25
CA SER A 143 7.34 -6.25 2.00
C SER A 143 7.88 -5.10 1.15
N CYS A 144 8.10 -5.35 -0.14
CA CYS A 144 8.63 -4.38 -1.08
C CYS A 144 7.60 -3.99 -2.13
N ALA A 145 7.31 -2.69 -2.28
CA ALA A 145 6.52 -2.16 -3.40
C ALA A 145 7.45 -1.47 -4.39
N MET A 146 7.33 -1.85 -5.65
CA MET A 146 8.00 -1.25 -6.78
C MET A 146 6.98 -0.42 -7.54
N ASN A 147 7.08 0.91 -7.45
CA ASN A 147 6.14 1.81 -8.13
C ASN A 147 6.72 2.19 -9.49
N ASP A 148 6.62 1.28 -10.42
CA ASP A 148 7.23 1.39 -11.76
C ASP A 148 6.18 1.08 -12.84
N PRO A 149 6.04 1.90 -13.88
CA PRO A 149 5.23 1.57 -15.06
C PRO A 149 5.77 0.37 -15.84
N SER A 150 7.06 0.04 -15.67
CA SER A 150 7.69 -1.19 -16.19
C SER A 150 8.15 -2.08 -15.03
N PRO A 151 7.25 -2.83 -14.41
CA PRO A 151 7.54 -3.54 -13.15
C PRO A 151 8.66 -4.59 -13.28
N PHE A 152 8.93 -5.06 -14.48
CA PHE A 152 9.90 -6.13 -14.72
C PHE A 152 11.32 -5.74 -14.39
N THR A 153 11.75 -4.52 -14.71
CA THR A 153 13.13 -4.05 -14.53
C THR A 153 13.49 -3.96 -13.05
N LEU A 154 12.71 -3.23 -12.26
CA LEU A 154 12.96 -3.10 -10.83
C LEU A 154 12.81 -4.43 -10.09
N LEU A 155 11.83 -5.23 -10.46
CA LEU A 155 11.65 -6.57 -9.89
C LEU A 155 12.87 -7.46 -10.21
N ALA A 156 13.38 -7.42 -11.44
CA ALA A 156 14.57 -8.18 -11.81
C ALA A 156 15.80 -7.75 -10.99
N PHE A 157 16.02 -6.45 -10.79
CA PHE A 157 17.11 -5.94 -9.96
C PHE A 157 16.96 -6.34 -8.49
N MET A 158 15.74 -6.30 -7.96
CA MET A 158 15.46 -6.76 -6.60
C MET A 158 15.73 -8.26 -6.44
N LEU A 159 15.27 -9.09 -7.37
CA LEU A 159 15.52 -10.54 -7.35
C LEU A 159 16.99 -10.87 -7.52
N ALA A 160 17.72 -10.13 -8.36
CA ALA A 160 19.18 -10.28 -8.50
C ALA A 160 19.88 -9.91 -7.18
N THR A 161 19.44 -8.85 -6.51
CA THR A 161 19.95 -8.45 -5.19
C THR A 161 19.69 -9.53 -4.14
N ALA A 162 18.47 -10.07 -4.08
CA ALA A 162 18.11 -11.15 -3.17
C ALA A 162 18.98 -12.39 -3.41
N ARG A 163 19.17 -12.80 -4.66
CA ARG A 163 20.02 -13.91 -5.04
C ARG A 163 21.47 -13.71 -4.59
N ARG A 164 22.03 -12.52 -4.79
CA ARG A 164 23.40 -12.17 -4.34
C ARG A 164 23.56 -12.28 -2.83
N ARG A 165 22.49 -12.05 -2.07
CA ARG A 165 22.45 -12.16 -0.59
C ARG A 165 22.08 -13.55 -0.08
N GLY A 166 21.83 -14.51 -0.97
CA GLY A 166 21.39 -15.85 -0.58
C GLY A 166 19.96 -15.92 -0.03
N VAL A 167 19.12 -14.90 -0.28
CA VAL A 167 17.71 -14.88 0.12
C VAL A 167 16.90 -15.71 -0.88
N ASP A 168 16.09 -16.64 -0.38
CA ASP A 168 15.15 -17.39 -1.24
C ASP A 168 14.06 -16.43 -1.76
N TRP A 169 14.01 -16.25 -3.07
CA TRP A 169 13.04 -15.36 -3.72
C TRP A 169 11.57 -15.72 -3.42
N ARG A 170 11.29 -16.98 -3.04
CA ARG A 170 9.94 -17.42 -2.66
C ARG A 170 9.45 -16.83 -1.36
N THR A 171 10.35 -16.32 -0.53
CA THR A 171 10.00 -15.66 0.75
C THR A 171 9.70 -14.18 0.56
N ILE A 172 10.08 -13.60 -0.58
CA ILE A 172 9.90 -12.18 -0.86
C ILE A 172 8.43 -11.89 -1.10
N SER A 173 7.92 -10.87 -0.44
CA SER A 173 6.56 -10.38 -0.61
C SER A 173 6.56 -8.93 -1.07
N GLY A 174 5.57 -8.57 -1.87
CA GLY A 174 5.47 -7.19 -2.36
C GLY A 174 4.40 -6.98 -3.40
N THR A 175 4.52 -5.84 -4.07
CA THR A 175 3.68 -5.44 -5.21
C THR A 175 4.56 -4.77 -6.26
N SER A 176 4.24 -4.96 -7.52
CA SER A 176 4.81 -4.27 -8.66
C SER A 176 3.72 -3.94 -9.67
#